data_2ba8c525725dd9c8466619964d6365d0
#
_entry.id   2ba8c525725dd9c8466619964d6365d0
#
_cell.length_a   1.000
_cell.length_b   1.000
_cell.length_c   1.000
_cell.angle_alpha   90.00
_cell.angle_beta   90.00
_cell.angle_gamma   90.00
#
_symmetry.space_group_name_H-M   'P 1'
#
loop_
_entity.id
_entity.type
_entity.pdbx_description
1 polymer ?
#
loop_
_entity_poly.entity_id
_entity_poly.type
_entity_poly.pdbx_seq_one_letter_code
_entity_poly.pdbx_strand_id
1 'polypeptide(L)'
;GVDYVTSNASPGDAANLSLGGSIYEPIDLAVEALGASGVYVALAAGNESDDAEYHSPARAEGVNLFTISACDSQDAWAYFSNYGTHVDFCEPGVNVLSTYKGGGYTTMSGTSMAAPHMAGILLMTGGKPVADGFVSGDPDGNPDPIGIQ
;
A
#
# COMPACT_ATOMS: atom_id res chain seq x y z
N GLY A 1 15.30 -0.80 -9.47
CA GLY A 1 14.40 0.31 -9.07
C GLY A 1 14.52 0.57 -7.59
N VAL A 2 14.19 -0.42 -6.73
CA VAL A 2 14.23 -0.25 -5.26
C VAL A 2 15.63 0.13 -4.78
N ASP A 3 16.69 -0.59 -5.22
CA ASP A 3 18.07 -0.28 -4.84
C ASP A 3 18.49 1.15 -5.22
N TYR A 4 17.97 1.66 -6.35
CA TYR A 4 18.22 3.05 -6.75
C TYR A 4 17.60 4.03 -5.75
N VAL A 5 16.35 3.78 -5.33
CA VAL A 5 15.67 4.60 -4.34
C VAL A 5 16.42 4.55 -3.01
N THR A 6 16.79 3.35 -2.53
CA THR A 6 17.57 3.16 -1.30
C THR A 6 18.88 3.96 -1.31
N SER A 7 19.52 4.09 -2.49
CA SER A 7 20.81 4.80 -2.62
C SER A 7 20.67 6.31 -2.79
N ASN A 8 19.47 6.84 -3.12
CA ASN A 8 19.30 8.25 -3.49
C ASN A 8 18.23 8.98 -2.67
N ALA A 9 17.34 8.27 -1.98
CA ALA A 9 16.36 8.88 -1.09
C ALA A 9 16.99 9.25 0.25
N SER A 10 16.33 10.15 0.96
CA SER A 10 16.69 10.60 2.31
C SER A 10 15.72 10.03 3.34
N PRO A 11 16.14 9.81 4.60
CA PRO A 11 15.22 9.49 5.67
C PRO A 11 14.06 10.50 5.76
N GLY A 12 12.82 10.01 5.80
CA GLY A 12 11.62 10.83 5.79
C GLY A 12 10.98 11.01 4.41
N ASP A 13 11.65 10.62 3.32
CA ASP A 13 11.00 10.49 2.01
C ASP A 13 9.98 9.35 2.02
N ALA A 14 9.03 9.38 1.08
CA ALA A 14 8.06 8.30 0.89
C ALA A 14 8.19 7.68 -0.49
N ALA A 15 8.10 6.36 -0.55
CA ALA A 15 8.10 5.57 -1.77
C ALA A 15 6.78 4.80 -1.92
N ASN A 16 6.17 4.86 -3.10
CA ASN A 16 4.99 4.08 -3.45
C ASN A 16 5.35 2.95 -4.40
N LEU A 17 5.01 1.71 -4.04
CA LEU A 17 5.21 0.52 -4.84
C LEU A 17 3.86 -0.11 -5.22
N SER A 18 3.20 0.44 -6.25
CA SER A 18 1.98 -0.10 -6.84
C SER A 18 2.30 -1.26 -7.78
N LEU A 19 2.95 -2.28 -7.25
CA LEU A 19 3.42 -3.47 -7.97
C LEU A 19 3.39 -4.70 -7.06
N GLY A 20 3.29 -5.88 -7.65
CA GLY A 20 3.33 -7.13 -6.90
C GLY A 20 3.24 -8.35 -7.81
N GLY A 21 3.34 -9.52 -7.21
CA GLY A 21 3.26 -10.81 -7.88
C GLY A 21 3.45 -11.97 -6.93
N SER A 22 3.73 -13.15 -7.47
CA SER A 22 4.05 -14.33 -6.66
C SER A 22 5.25 -14.09 -5.74
N ILE A 23 5.39 -14.91 -4.71
CA ILE A 23 6.48 -14.84 -3.74
C ILE A 23 7.85 -14.74 -4.45
N TYR A 24 8.58 -13.68 -4.12
CA TYR A 24 9.92 -13.44 -4.63
C TYR A 24 10.78 -12.73 -3.57
N GLU A 25 11.45 -13.51 -2.74
CA GLU A 25 12.25 -13.05 -1.60
C GLU A 25 13.23 -11.89 -1.91
N PRO A 26 13.89 -11.80 -3.09
CA PRO A 26 14.78 -10.68 -3.34
C PRO A 26 14.10 -9.30 -3.36
N ILE A 27 12.81 -9.19 -3.76
CA ILE A 27 12.12 -7.90 -3.67
C ILE A 27 11.67 -7.63 -2.23
N ASP A 28 11.29 -8.66 -1.47
CA ASP A 28 10.93 -8.52 -0.07
C ASP A 28 12.12 -7.93 0.72
N LEU A 29 13.29 -8.54 0.60
CA LEU A 29 14.53 -8.04 1.23
C LEU A 29 14.91 -6.62 0.76
N ALA A 30 14.67 -6.30 -0.52
CA ALA A 30 14.99 -4.99 -1.04
C ALA A 30 14.08 -3.89 -0.44
N VAL A 31 12.77 -4.13 -0.27
CA VAL A 31 11.87 -3.15 0.35
C VAL A 31 12.10 -3.04 1.86
N GLU A 32 12.45 -4.14 2.53
CA GLU A 32 12.87 -4.12 3.94
C GLU A 32 14.10 -3.24 4.15
N ALA A 33 15.11 -3.38 3.28
CA ALA A 33 16.30 -2.52 3.30
C ALA A 33 15.97 -1.05 3.02
N LEU A 34 15.01 -0.79 2.12
CA LEU A 34 14.54 0.56 1.83
C LEU A 34 13.87 1.19 3.06
N GLY A 35 12.94 0.48 3.71
CA GLY A 35 12.30 0.94 4.95
C GLY A 35 13.31 1.18 6.08
N ALA A 36 14.29 0.26 6.24
CA ALA A 36 15.35 0.38 7.23
C ALA A 36 16.29 1.57 6.98
N SER A 37 16.36 2.11 5.75
CA SER A 37 17.09 3.34 5.43
C SER A 37 16.40 4.62 5.91
N GLY A 38 15.16 4.51 6.43
CA GLY A 38 14.35 5.63 6.93
C GLY A 38 13.36 6.19 5.92
N VAL A 39 13.19 5.55 4.78
CA VAL A 39 12.16 5.86 3.77
C VAL A 39 10.86 5.17 4.17
N TYR A 40 9.74 5.90 4.13
CA TYR A 40 8.40 5.31 4.32
C TYR A 40 7.96 4.61 3.03
N VAL A 41 7.53 3.36 3.10
CA VAL A 41 7.23 2.55 1.92
C VAL A 41 5.77 2.09 1.96
N ALA A 42 4.96 2.55 1.03
CA ALA A 42 3.60 2.06 0.82
C ALA A 42 3.60 0.97 -0.26
N LEU A 43 3.14 -0.22 0.11
CA LEU A 43 3.07 -1.41 -0.74
C LEU A 43 1.62 -1.72 -1.09
N ALA A 44 1.29 -1.96 -2.35
CA ALA A 44 -0.02 -2.47 -2.73
C ALA A 44 -0.18 -3.93 -2.28
N ALA A 45 -1.28 -4.26 -1.59
CA ALA A 45 -1.54 -5.61 -1.07
C ALA A 45 -1.71 -6.66 -2.17
N GLY A 46 -2.15 -6.24 -3.37
CA GLY A 46 -2.50 -7.12 -4.49
C GLY A 46 -4.00 -7.17 -4.77
N ASN A 47 -4.39 -7.78 -5.89
CA ASN A 47 -5.77 -7.74 -6.40
C ASN A 47 -6.30 -9.14 -6.75
N GLU A 48 -5.87 -10.14 -6.03
CA GLU A 48 -6.16 -11.55 -6.28
C GLU A 48 -7.31 -12.10 -5.39
N SER A 49 -7.82 -11.27 -4.46
CA SER A 49 -8.79 -11.70 -3.41
C SER A 49 -8.22 -12.84 -2.57
N ASP A 50 -6.95 -12.74 -2.20
CA ASP A 50 -6.16 -13.76 -1.53
C ASP A 50 -5.41 -13.16 -0.33
N ASP A 51 -4.79 -14.01 0.50
CA ASP A 51 -3.96 -13.54 1.60
C ASP A 51 -2.67 -12.90 1.07
N ALA A 52 -2.36 -11.69 1.55
CA ALA A 52 -1.18 -10.94 1.16
C ALA A 52 0.14 -11.69 1.49
N GLU A 53 0.11 -12.67 2.40
CA GLU A 53 1.27 -13.51 2.71
C GLU A 53 1.82 -14.29 1.49
N TYR A 54 0.97 -14.53 0.48
CA TYR A 54 1.37 -15.24 -0.75
C TYR A 54 1.88 -14.34 -1.86
N HIS A 55 1.99 -13.03 -1.62
CA HIS A 55 2.34 -12.03 -2.63
C HIS A 55 3.53 -11.16 -2.20
N SER A 56 4.51 -11.00 -3.09
CA SER A 56 5.64 -10.09 -2.89
C SER A 56 5.46 -8.80 -3.71
N PRO A 57 5.86 -7.63 -3.17
CA PRO A 57 6.43 -7.39 -1.84
C PRO A 57 5.39 -7.18 -0.73
N ALA A 58 4.10 -7.38 -0.94
CA ALA A 58 3.03 -7.14 0.03
C ALA A 58 3.23 -7.87 1.36
N ARG A 59 3.88 -9.05 1.32
CA ARG A 59 4.19 -9.89 2.49
C ARG A 59 5.39 -9.41 3.33
N ALA A 60 6.15 -8.43 2.81
CA ALA A 60 7.35 -7.97 3.50
C ALA A 60 7.01 -7.22 4.78
N GLU A 61 7.72 -7.55 5.85
CA GLU A 61 7.54 -6.94 7.16
C GLU A 61 8.80 -6.15 7.54
N GLY A 62 8.62 -4.99 8.13
CA GLY A 62 9.79 -4.22 8.54
C GLY A 62 9.46 -2.80 9.00
N VAL A 63 10.50 -2.10 9.42
CA VAL A 63 10.38 -0.70 9.84
C VAL A 63 10.00 0.16 8.64
N ASN A 64 9.02 1.05 8.81
CA ASN A 64 8.53 1.99 7.78
C ASN A 64 7.90 1.34 6.53
N LEU A 65 7.56 0.06 6.59
CA LEU A 65 6.79 -0.62 5.55
C LEU A 65 5.31 -0.61 5.94
N PHE A 66 4.46 -0.35 4.94
CA PHE A 66 3.00 -0.32 5.11
C PHE A 66 2.35 -0.99 3.91
N THR A 67 1.70 -2.11 4.12
CA THR A 67 0.93 -2.83 3.11
C THR A 67 -0.52 -2.37 3.12
N ILE A 68 -1.04 -2.01 1.93
CA ILE A 68 -2.27 -1.25 1.79
C ILE A 68 -3.30 -2.01 0.97
N SER A 69 -4.44 -2.31 1.60
CA SER A 69 -5.63 -2.85 0.96
C SER A 69 -6.50 -1.74 0.34
N ALA A 70 -7.58 -2.13 -0.32
CA ALA A 70 -8.44 -1.20 -1.04
C ALA A 70 -9.89 -1.22 -0.55
N CYS A 71 -10.48 -0.04 -0.39
CA CYS A 71 -11.90 0.17 -0.15
C CYS A 71 -12.53 1.12 -1.18
N ASP A 72 -13.86 1.19 -1.15
CA ASP A 72 -14.63 2.17 -1.93
C ASP A 72 -14.90 3.46 -1.13
N SER A 73 -15.65 4.40 -1.74
CA SER A 73 -16.00 5.69 -1.12
C SER A 73 -16.99 5.60 0.05
N GLN A 74 -17.41 4.42 0.44
CA GLN A 74 -18.30 4.15 1.58
C GLN A 74 -17.59 3.28 2.63
N ASP A 75 -16.27 3.22 2.55
CA ASP A 75 -15.41 2.40 3.41
C ASP A 75 -15.78 0.91 3.36
N ALA A 76 -16.33 0.46 2.23
CA ALA A 76 -16.61 -0.94 2.00
C ALA A 76 -15.43 -1.62 1.30
N TRP A 77 -15.09 -2.81 1.76
CA TRP A 77 -14.03 -3.64 1.20
C TRP A 77 -14.14 -3.82 -0.31
N ALA A 78 -13.07 -3.60 -1.04
CA ALA A 78 -13.02 -3.87 -2.46
C ALA A 78 -12.85 -5.38 -2.70
N TYR A 79 -13.82 -5.99 -3.37
CA TYR A 79 -13.91 -7.45 -3.56
C TYR A 79 -12.64 -8.11 -4.14
N PHE A 80 -11.83 -7.36 -4.85
CA PHE A 80 -10.58 -7.84 -5.46
C PHE A 80 -9.37 -7.72 -4.51
N SER A 81 -9.48 -6.90 -3.46
CA SER A 81 -8.33 -6.62 -2.61
C SER A 81 -7.80 -7.87 -1.91
N ASN A 82 -6.48 -7.97 -1.80
CA ASN A 82 -5.86 -8.92 -0.90
C ASN A 82 -6.02 -8.45 0.54
N TYR A 83 -6.04 -9.39 1.48
CA TYR A 83 -6.32 -9.24 2.91
C TYR A 83 -5.26 -9.97 3.75
N GLY A 84 -5.46 -10.02 5.06
CA GLY A 84 -4.63 -10.81 5.97
C GLY A 84 -3.73 -9.98 6.87
N THR A 85 -3.00 -10.65 7.74
CA THR A 85 -2.24 -10.02 8.83
C THR A 85 -1.06 -9.14 8.39
N HIS A 86 -0.70 -9.19 7.11
CA HIS A 86 0.33 -8.34 6.52
C HIS A 86 -0.20 -6.98 6.07
N VAL A 87 -1.53 -6.78 6.07
CA VAL A 87 -2.13 -5.50 5.71
C VAL A 87 -2.16 -4.58 6.93
N ASP A 88 -1.64 -3.37 6.78
CA ASP A 88 -1.54 -2.37 7.85
C ASP A 88 -2.70 -1.38 7.82
N PHE A 89 -3.12 -0.96 6.61
CA PHE A 89 -4.18 0.02 6.40
C PHE A 89 -4.98 -0.27 5.14
N CYS A 90 -6.21 0.23 5.11
CA CYS A 90 -7.05 0.28 3.93
C CYS A 90 -7.17 1.73 3.43
N GLU A 91 -7.08 1.92 2.10
CA GLU A 91 -7.19 3.23 1.47
C GLU A 91 -8.15 3.20 0.26
N PRO A 92 -8.64 4.37 -0.19
CA PRO A 92 -9.49 4.44 -1.37
C PRO A 92 -8.82 3.85 -2.61
N GLY A 93 -9.39 2.73 -3.12
CA GLY A 93 -8.85 2.00 -4.27
C GLY A 93 -9.90 1.65 -5.34
N VAL A 94 -11.14 2.18 -5.22
CA VAL A 94 -12.22 1.89 -6.17
C VAL A 94 -12.64 3.15 -6.90
N ASN A 95 -12.63 3.12 -8.24
CA ASN A 95 -13.02 4.24 -9.11
C ASN A 95 -12.23 5.54 -8.83
N VAL A 96 -10.96 5.44 -8.58
CA VAL A 96 -10.07 6.58 -8.29
C VAL A 96 -9.74 7.32 -9.60
N LEU A 97 -10.14 8.59 -9.70
CA LEU A 97 -9.80 9.47 -10.82
C LEU A 97 -8.39 10.04 -10.61
N SER A 98 -7.52 9.86 -11.58
CA SER A 98 -6.15 10.41 -11.54
C SER A 98 -5.63 10.75 -12.93
N THR A 99 -4.46 11.39 -12.97
CA THR A 99 -3.74 11.69 -14.22
C THR A 99 -3.35 10.40 -14.94
N TYR A 100 -3.31 10.46 -16.27
CA TYR A 100 -2.98 9.32 -17.10
C TYR A 100 -2.00 9.67 -18.22
N LYS A 101 -1.33 8.65 -18.76
CA LYS A 101 -0.37 8.82 -19.86
C LYS A 101 -1.02 9.59 -21.03
N GLY A 102 -0.25 10.45 -21.68
CA GLY A 102 -0.74 11.30 -22.77
C GLY A 102 -1.39 12.61 -22.32
N GLY A 103 -1.32 12.97 -21.03
CA GLY A 103 -1.78 14.25 -20.50
C GLY A 103 -3.29 14.31 -20.20
N GLY A 104 -3.97 13.15 -20.16
CA GLY A 104 -5.38 13.04 -19.80
C GLY A 104 -5.60 12.59 -18.37
N TYR A 105 -6.86 12.25 -18.08
CA TYR A 105 -7.31 11.64 -16.82
C TYR A 105 -7.98 10.31 -17.10
N THR A 106 -7.94 9.40 -16.15
CA THR A 106 -8.69 8.14 -16.20
C THR A 106 -9.10 7.71 -14.79
N THR A 107 -10.12 6.87 -14.73
CA THR A 107 -10.58 6.24 -13.48
C THR A 107 -10.13 4.80 -13.47
N MET A 108 -9.49 4.38 -12.39
CA MET A 108 -9.00 3.02 -12.21
C MET A 108 -9.35 2.50 -10.81
N SER A 109 -9.36 1.16 -10.69
CA SER A 109 -9.54 0.48 -9.39
C SER A 109 -8.40 -0.51 -9.17
N GLY A 110 -7.98 -0.67 -7.92
CA GLY A 110 -6.90 -1.57 -7.51
C GLY A 110 -6.22 -1.09 -6.23
N THR A 111 -5.55 -1.98 -5.54
CA THR A 111 -4.64 -1.63 -4.43
C THR A 111 -3.50 -0.73 -4.90
N SER A 112 -3.18 -0.77 -6.21
CA SER A 112 -2.27 0.19 -6.87
C SER A 112 -2.74 1.64 -6.80
N MET A 113 -4.06 1.90 -6.63
CA MET A 113 -4.65 3.23 -6.43
C MET A 113 -4.75 3.58 -4.94
N ALA A 114 -4.86 2.59 -4.08
CA ALA A 114 -4.90 2.76 -2.63
C ALA A 114 -3.51 3.14 -2.06
N ALA A 115 -2.48 2.40 -2.40
CA ALA A 115 -1.12 2.60 -1.88
C ALA A 115 -0.59 4.05 -2.01
N PRO A 116 -0.79 4.79 -3.13
CA PRO A 116 -0.31 6.17 -3.22
C PRO A 116 -1.03 7.15 -2.29
N HIS A 117 -2.25 6.87 -1.83
CA HIS A 117 -2.91 7.68 -0.79
C HIS A 117 -2.11 7.57 0.51
N MET A 118 -1.79 6.34 0.93
CA MET A 118 -0.96 6.12 2.11
C MET A 118 0.43 6.74 1.96
N ALA A 119 1.08 6.65 0.80
CA ALA A 119 2.37 7.30 0.58
C ALA A 119 2.32 8.81 0.82
N GLY A 120 1.23 9.47 0.40
CA GLY A 120 0.97 10.89 0.68
C GLY A 120 0.77 11.17 2.17
N ILE A 121 -0.01 10.34 2.85
CA ILE A 121 -0.26 10.43 4.30
C ILE A 121 1.05 10.26 5.07
N LEU A 122 1.84 9.24 4.75
CA LEU A 122 3.13 8.98 5.40
C LEU A 122 4.10 10.16 5.26
N LEU A 123 4.15 10.76 4.08
CA LEU A 123 4.99 11.94 3.84
C LEU A 123 4.54 13.14 4.69
N MET A 124 3.23 13.34 4.82
CA MET A 124 2.68 14.49 5.57
C MET A 124 2.74 14.30 7.08
N THR A 125 2.64 13.07 7.57
CA THR A 125 2.61 12.74 9.00
C THR A 125 4.00 12.39 9.57
N GLY A 126 5.02 12.31 8.72
CA GLY A 126 6.34 11.82 9.13
C GLY A 126 6.31 10.35 9.54
N GLY A 127 5.58 9.52 8.78
CA GLY A 127 5.47 8.07 8.99
C GLY A 127 4.55 7.65 10.15
N LYS A 128 3.63 8.51 10.55
CA LYS A 128 2.70 8.24 11.68
C LYS A 128 1.25 8.47 11.25
N PRO A 129 0.70 7.62 10.37
CA PRO A 129 -0.72 7.71 10.00
C PRO A 129 -1.59 7.44 11.23
N VAL A 130 -2.77 8.05 11.25
CA VAL A 130 -3.78 7.84 12.29
C VAL A 130 -4.93 7.06 11.67
N ALA A 131 -5.55 6.15 12.42
CA ALA A 131 -6.75 5.45 11.98
C ALA A 131 -8.01 6.30 12.21
N ASP A 132 -8.86 6.44 11.18
CA ASP A 132 -10.20 7.04 11.26
C ASP A 132 -11.28 6.00 10.90
N GLY A 133 -11.46 5.03 11.77
CA GLY A 133 -12.38 3.93 11.56
C GLY A 133 -11.73 2.71 10.91
N PHE A 134 -12.58 1.81 10.44
CA PHE A 134 -12.20 0.53 9.87
C PHE A 134 -13.03 0.22 8.63
N VAL A 135 -12.43 -0.46 7.68
CA VAL A 135 -13.14 -0.95 6.50
C VAL A 135 -14.24 -1.94 6.90
N SER A 136 -15.36 -1.91 6.19
CA SER A 136 -16.46 -2.85 6.39
C SER A 136 -16.40 -4.01 5.41
N GLY A 137 -16.68 -5.23 5.88
CA GLY A 137 -16.77 -6.42 5.04
C GLY A 137 -15.43 -7.05 4.68
N ASP A 138 -14.41 -6.81 5.47
CA ASP A 138 -13.12 -7.49 5.37
C ASP A 138 -13.30 -9.02 5.50
N PRO A 139 -12.77 -9.81 4.54
CA PRO A 139 -13.05 -11.24 4.49
C PRO A 139 -12.36 -12.07 5.58
N ASP A 140 -11.27 -11.59 6.18
CA ASP A 140 -10.58 -12.32 7.25
C ASP A 140 -11.20 -12.09 8.63
N GLY A 141 -12.13 -11.12 8.74
CA GLY A 141 -12.84 -10.79 9.98
C GLY A 141 -12.02 -9.93 10.96
N ASN A 142 -10.89 -9.39 10.50
CA ASN A 142 -10.04 -8.46 11.25
C ASN A 142 -9.91 -7.14 10.46
N PRO A 143 -10.94 -6.25 10.50
CA PRO A 143 -11.03 -5.11 9.61
C PRO A 143 -9.81 -4.19 9.65
N ASP A 144 -9.26 -3.87 8.48
CA ASP A 144 -8.14 -2.95 8.34
C ASP A 144 -8.52 -1.53 8.73
N PRO A 145 -7.64 -0.80 9.44
CA PRO A 145 -7.88 0.61 9.74
C PRO A 145 -7.78 1.47 8.49
N ILE A 146 -8.59 2.53 8.40
CA ILE A 146 -8.51 3.53 7.33
C ILE A 146 -7.54 4.62 7.76
N GLY A 147 -6.52 4.88 6.96
CA GLY A 147 -5.47 5.83 7.30
C GLY A 147 -5.85 7.28 6.99
N ILE A 148 -5.51 8.19 7.91
CA ILE A 148 -5.62 9.65 7.70
C ILE A 148 -4.38 10.38 8.23
N GLN A 149 -4.35 11.69 7.97
CA GLN A 149 -3.32 12.60 8.49
C GLN A 149 -3.44 12.80 10.00
#